data_bb06f8863022d8cb697807b4859c7470
#
_entry.id   bb06f8863022d8cb697807b4859c7470
#
_cell.length_a   1.000
_cell.length_b   1.000
_cell.length_c   1.000
_cell.angle_alpha   90.00
_cell.angle_beta   90.00
_cell.angle_gamma   90.00
#
_symmetry.space_group_name_H-M   'P 1'
#
loop_
_entity.id
_entity.type
_entity.pdbx_description
1 polymer ?
#
loop_
_entity_poly.entity_id
_entity_poly.type
_entity_poly.pdbx_seq_one_letter_code
_entity_poly.pdbx_strand_id
1 'polypeptide(L)'
;MLRLEGLKLPLEAEQEQLKTKAAAVLRCREGDITGVQVLRRAIDARDGLRFVYTVAVTVKDEARLLKRCRDRHMSRYVPETYALPPAVTAPDMPPVVVGMGPAGLFAALVLAQCGARPILLERDVERFWQSGVLDTESNVQFGEGGAGAFSDGKLNTGTKDVRHRYIMEQLVACGAPEDILWDAKPHVGTDMLHIALQNMRRELLSLGADIRFGHKLTGITVEGGALAALTVEGPEGAYMLPCRHALLALGHSARDTVEMLHGAGMAMTAKPFAVGVRIEHRQADMDAAQYKQYAGHPCLPPSTYKLSCHLDNGRSAFSFCVCPGGLVVAAASEMGRVVTNGMSEYARDKENINGALLINVTPEDYGGEHDPLAGIRFQRQIEEAAYTLGGGDYRAPCQRVEDFLLGRPTTAAGRVTPSYRPGVTYTDLHRCLPPFVADSIAQALPLLERKIKGYAAPDALLTAVESRSSSPVRIGRDETYQCNIRGLYPCGEGAGYAGGILSAAADGMRCAEQMIKEL
;
A
#
# COMPACT_ATOMS: atom_id res chain seq x y z
N MET A 1 -22.92 15.09 18.45
CA MET A 1 -22.86 13.66 18.85
C MET A 1 -21.82 13.46 19.96
N LEU A 2 -21.94 12.38 20.73
CA LEU A 2 -20.97 12.00 21.75
C LEU A 2 -20.11 10.83 21.25
N ARG A 3 -18.79 10.93 21.37
CA ARG A 3 -17.87 9.85 21.11
C ARG A 3 -17.64 9.06 22.40
N LEU A 4 -17.85 7.75 22.35
CA LEU A 4 -17.55 6.83 23.43
C LEU A 4 -16.47 5.85 22.96
N GLU A 5 -15.42 5.70 23.76
CA GLU A 5 -14.31 4.82 23.47
C GLU A 5 -14.27 3.62 24.43
N GLY A 6 -13.74 2.49 23.96
CA GLY A 6 -13.47 1.34 24.81
C GLY A 6 -14.69 0.52 25.21
N LEU A 7 -15.79 0.58 24.45
CA LEU A 7 -16.95 -0.27 24.69
C LEU A 7 -16.60 -1.72 24.33
N LYS A 8 -16.54 -2.61 25.33
CA LYS A 8 -16.17 -4.00 25.15
C LYS A 8 -17.42 -4.88 25.03
N LEU A 9 -17.44 -5.71 23.98
CA LEU A 9 -18.44 -6.76 23.77
C LEU A 9 -17.76 -8.11 23.58
N PRO A 10 -18.40 -9.24 24.00
CA PRO A 10 -18.00 -10.59 23.60
C PRO A 10 -17.94 -10.74 22.08
N LEU A 11 -17.24 -11.75 21.57
CA LEU A 11 -17.11 -11.98 20.11
C LEU A 11 -18.45 -12.27 19.45
N GLU A 12 -19.35 -12.98 20.14
CA GLU A 12 -20.65 -13.41 19.67
C GLU A 12 -21.75 -12.33 19.85
N ALA A 13 -21.40 -11.18 20.45
CA ALA A 13 -22.38 -10.14 20.74
C ALA A 13 -22.81 -9.40 19.48
N GLU A 14 -24.10 -9.18 19.35
CA GLU A 14 -24.69 -8.38 18.27
C GLU A 14 -24.40 -6.89 18.46
N GLN A 15 -24.31 -6.14 17.34
CA GLN A 15 -24.03 -4.69 17.40
C GLN A 15 -25.11 -3.89 18.11
N GLU A 16 -26.36 -4.38 18.14
CA GLU A 16 -27.49 -3.79 18.87
C GLU A 16 -27.18 -3.61 20.35
N GLN A 17 -26.38 -4.49 20.95
CA GLN A 17 -25.94 -4.39 22.34
C GLN A 17 -25.03 -3.17 22.61
N LEU A 18 -24.48 -2.53 21.55
CA LEU A 18 -23.73 -1.27 21.68
C LEU A 18 -24.63 -0.15 22.23
N LYS A 19 -25.90 -0.13 21.87
CA LYS A 19 -26.85 0.87 22.38
C LYS A 19 -27.05 0.72 23.87
N THR A 20 -27.27 -0.50 24.36
CA THR A 20 -27.39 -0.80 25.79
C THR A 20 -26.11 -0.44 26.56
N LYS A 21 -24.94 -0.80 26.01
CA LYS A 21 -23.65 -0.43 26.61
C LYS A 21 -23.43 1.08 26.63
N ALA A 22 -23.75 1.77 25.56
CA ALA A 22 -23.66 3.23 25.49
C ALA A 22 -24.57 3.89 26.52
N ALA A 23 -25.83 3.43 26.67
CA ALA A 23 -26.76 3.92 27.68
C ALA A 23 -26.23 3.76 29.10
N ALA A 24 -25.62 2.61 29.42
CA ALA A 24 -24.99 2.37 30.71
C ALA A 24 -23.83 3.33 30.99
N VAL A 25 -22.93 3.55 30.04
CA VAL A 25 -21.80 4.51 30.15
C VAL A 25 -22.32 5.94 30.32
N LEU A 26 -23.30 6.34 29.53
CA LEU A 26 -23.92 7.68 29.56
C LEU A 26 -24.84 7.87 30.76
N ARG A 27 -25.17 6.81 31.48
CA ARG A 27 -26.14 6.79 32.60
C ARG A 27 -27.47 7.40 32.18
N CYS A 28 -27.98 7.04 30.99
CA CYS A 28 -29.25 7.48 30.42
C CYS A 28 -30.12 6.27 30.04
N ARG A 29 -31.37 6.51 29.66
CA ARG A 29 -32.25 5.45 29.15
C ARG A 29 -31.88 5.15 27.69
N GLU A 30 -32.02 3.91 27.25
CA GLU A 30 -31.81 3.55 25.84
C GLU A 30 -32.67 4.34 24.87
N GLY A 31 -33.91 4.69 25.27
CA GLY A 31 -34.81 5.52 24.49
C GLY A 31 -34.37 6.98 24.33
N ASP A 32 -33.35 7.45 25.08
CA ASP A 32 -32.73 8.75 24.91
C ASP A 32 -31.63 8.72 23.83
N ILE A 33 -31.20 7.52 23.40
CA ILE A 33 -30.23 7.32 22.31
C ILE A 33 -31.00 7.11 21.01
N THR A 34 -30.85 8.04 20.08
CA THR A 34 -31.51 8.04 18.77
C THR A 34 -30.67 7.42 17.66
N GLY A 35 -29.36 7.30 17.85
CA GLY A 35 -28.46 6.66 16.88
C GLY A 35 -27.15 6.24 17.53
N VAL A 36 -26.59 5.12 17.04
CA VAL A 36 -25.25 4.63 17.36
C VAL A 36 -24.54 4.31 16.06
N GLN A 37 -23.44 4.99 15.82
CA GLN A 37 -22.56 4.75 14.66
C GLN A 37 -21.23 4.18 15.14
N VAL A 38 -20.80 3.06 14.58
CA VAL A 38 -19.47 2.51 14.84
C VAL A 38 -18.43 3.36 14.12
N LEU A 39 -17.47 3.90 14.87
CA LEU A 39 -16.34 4.66 14.35
C LEU A 39 -15.09 3.79 14.25
N ARG A 40 -14.96 2.78 15.13
CA ARG A 40 -13.85 1.85 15.14
C ARG A 40 -14.25 0.56 15.85
N ARG A 41 -13.83 -0.59 15.28
CA ARG A 41 -13.86 -1.89 15.92
C ARG A 41 -12.45 -2.48 15.95
N ALA A 42 -12.01 -2.98 17.08
CA ALA A 42 -10.71 -3.63 17.26
C ALA A 42 -10.87 -4.90 18.08
N ILE A 43 -9.93 -5.85 17.97
CA ILE A 43 -9.84 -7.03 18.81
C ILE A 43 -8.90 -6.72 19.99
N ASP A 44 -9.35 -6.98 21.23
CA ASP A 44 -8.53 -6.94 22.43
C ASP A 44 -8.32 -8.39 22.93
N ALA A 45 -7.05 -8.81 22.99
CA ALA A 45 -6.66 -10.16 23.39
C ALA A 45 -5.93 -10.21 24.75
N ARG A 46 -5.90 -9.10 25.52
CA ARG A 46 -5.14 -9.00 26.77
C ARG A 46 -5.74 -9.83 27.91
N ASP A 47 -7.07 -9.74 28.09
CA ASP A 47 -7.84 -10.41 29.17
C ASP A 47 -8.97 -11.27 28.57
N GLY A 48 -8.64 -12.15 27.65
CA GLY A 48 -9.61 -12.86 26.81
C GLY A 48 -9.96 -12.06 25.54
N LEU A 49 -10.41 -12.77 24.51
CA LEU A 49 -10.75 -12.14 23.25
C LEU A 49 -12.10 -11.42 23.32
N ARG A 50 -12.10 -10.14 22.95
CA ARG A 50 -13.29 -9.29 22.90
C ARG A 50 -13.18 -8.28 21.77
N PHE A 51 -14.30 -7.85 21.25
CA PHE A 51 -14.36 -6.65 20.41
C PHE A 51 -14.37 -5.40 21.29
N VAL A 52 -13.57 -4.40 20.89
CA VAL A 52 -13.54 -3.07 21.49
C VAL A 52 -13.98 -2.06 20.46
N TYR A 53 -15.05 -1.36 20.80
CA TYR A 53 -15.67 -0.37 19.92
C TYR A 53 -15.37 1.05 20.37
N THR A 54 -15.21 1.95 19.40
CA THR A 54 -15.41 3.38 19.55
C THR A 54 -16.66 3.74 18.74
N VAL A 55 -17.62 4.43 19.35
CA VAL A 55 -18.89 4.78 18.71
C VAL A 55 -19.17 6.27 18.81
N ALA A 56 -19.89 6.81 17.81
CA ALA A 56 -20.57 8.08 17.91
C ALA A 56 -22.03 7.83 18.27
N VAL A 57 -22.51 8.52 19.30
CA VAL A 57 -23.86 8.34 19.83
C VAL A 57 -24.65 9.65 19.66
N THR A 58 -25.78 9.57 19.01
CA THR A 58 -26.74 10.67 18.93
C THR A 58 -27.75 10.55 20.08
N VAL A 59 -27.87 11.58 20.86
CA VAL A 59 -28.70 11.60 22.07
C VAL A 59 -29.63 12.82 22.07
N LYS A 60 -30.79 12.74 22.76
CA LYS A 60 -31.78 13.80 22.83
C LYS A 60 -31.28 15.08 23.54
N ASP A 61 -30.41 14.94 24.56
CA ASP A 61 -29.88 16.08 25.33
C ASP A 61 -28.35 15.89 25.55
N GLU A 62 -27.57 16.28 24.54
CA GLU A 62 -26.11 16.18 24.54
C GLU A 62 -25.47 17.05 25.62
N ALA A 63 -25.96 18.30 25.76
CA ALA A 63 -25.38 19.27 26.69
C ALA A 63 -25.52 18.84 28.14
N ARG A 64 -26.65 18.25 28.50
CA ARG A 64 -26.90 17.71 29.84
C ARG A 64 -26.00 16.52 30.13
N LEU A 65 -25.83 15.60 29.16
CA LEU A 65 -25.01 14.40 29.35
C LEU A 65 -23.52 14.76 29.46
N LEU A 66 -23.00 15.69 28.67
CA LEU A 66 -21.62 16.18 28.78
C LEU A 66 -21.31 16.80 30.16
N LYS A 67 -22.28 17.51 30.75
CA LYS A 67 -22.13 18.10 32.11
C LYS A 67 -22.19 17.05 33.23
N ARG A 68 -23.05 16.04 33.05
CA ARG A 68 -23.33 15.02 34.09
C ARG A 68 -22.34 13.88 34.10
N CYS A 69 -21.89 13.40 32.94
CA CYS A 69 -21.04 12.27 32.78
C CYS A 69 -19.59 12.74 32.61
N ARG A 70 -18.75 12.55 33.64
CA ARG A 70 -17.31 12.88 33.61
C ARG A 70 -16.47 11.62 33.30
N ASP A 71 -16.87 10.87 32.27
CA ASP A 71 -16.08 9.72 31.85
C ASP A 71 -14.93 10.18 30.94
N ARG A 72 -13.70 9.73 31.23
CA ARG A 72 -12.48 10.04 30.45
C ARG A 72 -12.55 9.51 29.01
N HIS A 73 -13.41 8.52 28.77
CA HIS A 73 -13.61 7.88 27.46
C HIS A 73 -14.78 8.51 26.67
N MET A 74 -15.35 9.61 27.17
CA MET A 74 -16.40 10.36 26.52
C MET A 74 -15.89 11.74 26.07
N SER A 75 -16.18 12.10 24.84
CA SER A 75 -15.90 13.43 24.30
C SER A 75 -17.01 13.86 23.33
N ARG A 76 -17.05 15.16 23.02
CA ARG A 76 -17.88 15.64 21.92
C ARG A 76 -17.30 15.14 20.60
N TYR A 77 -18.16 14.66 19.72
CA TYR A 77 -17.79 14.21 18.39
C TYR A 77 -18.38 15.13 17.33
N VAL A 78 -17.49 15.65 16.50
CA VAL A 78 -17.83 16.37 15.27
C VAL A 78 -17.12 15.61 14.15
N PRO A 79 -17.83 15.05 13.17
CA PRO A 79 -17.19 14.42 12.02
C PRO A 79 -16.26 15.42 11.31
N GLU A 80 -15.03 15.00 11.05
CA GLU A 80 -14.16 15.74 10.13
C GLU A 80 -14.58 15.40 8.70
N THR A 81 -14.90 16.41 7.91
CA THR A 81 -15.27 16.26 6.51
C THR A 81 -14.24 16.92 5.62
N TYR A 82 -13.85 16.23 4.56
CA TYR A 82 -13.04 16.82 3.51
C TYR A 82 -13.90 17.75 2.66
N ALA A 83 -13.41 18.96 2.42
CA ALA A 83 -14.04 19.92 1.52
C ALA A 83 -13.24 19.98 0.22
N LEU A 84 -13.92 19.76 -0.91
CA LEU A 84 -13.33 19.94 -2.22
C LEU A 84 -12.89 21.40 -2.42
N PRO A 85 -11.81 21.64 -3.17
CA PRO A 85 -11.47 22.97 -3.64
C PRO A 85 -12.63 23.62 -4.42
N PRO A 86 -12.63 24.95 -4.59
CA PRO A 86 -13.59 25.62 -5.45
C PRO A 86 -13.56 25.06 -6.88
N ALA A 87 -14.73 25.01 -7.53
CA ALA A 87 -14.83 24.61 -8.92
C ALA A 87 -14.09 25.63 -9.82
N VAL A 88 -13.46 25.10 -10.88
CA VAL A 88 -12.78 25.87 -11.92
C VAL A 88 -13.52 25.73 -13.24
N THR A 89 -13.35 26.72 -14.11
CA THR A 89 -13.74 26.57 -15.52
C THR A 89 -12.77 25.61 -16.19
N ALA A 90 -13.28 24.67 -16.99
CA ALA A 90 -12.41 23.74 -17.71
C ALA A 90 -11.35 24.52 -18.53
N PRO A 91 -10.06 24.31 -18.25
CA PRO A 91 -9.01 25.03 -18.94
C PRO A 91 -8.87 24.57 -20.41
N ASP A 92 -8.42 25.48 -21.29
CA ASP A 92 -8.18 25.16 -22.70
C ASP A 92 -7.12 24.07 -22.89
N MET A 93 -6.13 24.00 -21.98
CA MET A 93 -5.19 22.89 -21.85
C MET A 93 -5.51 22.10 -20.58
N PRO A 94 -6.15 20.93 -20.70
CA PRO A 94 -6.44 20.09 -19.53
C PRO A 94 -5.19 19.70 -18.76
N PRO A 95 -5.24 19.63 -17.42
CA PRO A 95 -4.14 19.09 -16.64
C PRO A 95 -3.95 17.61 -16.93
N VAL A 96 -2.69 17.15 -16.93
CA VAL A 96 -2.36 15.76 -17.21
C VAL A 96 -1.99 15.04 -15.91
N VAL A 97 -2.49 13.83 -15.71
CA VAL A 97 -2.11 12.94 -14.63
C VAL A 97 -1.42 11.71 -15.24
N VAL A 98 -0.18 11.47 -14.85
CA VAL A 98 0.62 10.34 -15.35
C VAL A 98 0.65 9.23 -14.32
N GLY A 99 0.01 8.11 -14.64
CA GLY A 99 -0.13 6.92 -13.79
C GLY A 99 -1.50 6.84 -13.09
N MET A 100 -2.10 5.67 -13.09
CA MET A 100 -3.41 5.36 -12.50
C MET A 100 -3.32 4.57 -11.18
N GLY A 101 -2.20 4.68 -10.45
CA GLY A 101 -2.10 4.22 -9.08
C GLY A 101 -2.93 5.09 -8.12
N PRO A 102 -2.97 4.78 -6.80
CA PRO A 102 -3.81 5.51 -5.84
C PRO A 102 -3.60 7.02 -5.85
N ALA A 103 -2.36 7.49 -6.03
CA ALA A 103 -2.07 8.93 -6.11
C ALA A 103 -2.70 9.58 -7.34
N GLY A 104 -2.55 8.96 -8.51
CA GLY A 104 -3.09 9.50 -9.76
C GLY A 104 -4.61 9.45 -9.82
N LEU A 105 -5.22 8.34 -9.42
CA LEU A 105 -6.67 8.18 -9.40
C LEU A 105 -7.37 9.22 -8.52
N PHE A 106 -6.90 9.39 -7.27
CA PHE A 106 -7.51 10.35 -6.36
C PHE A 106 -7.18 11.80 -6.71
N ALA A 107 -6.01 12.07 -7.31
CA ALA A 107 -5.73 13.39 -7.88
C ALA A 107 -6.67 13.70 -9.04
N ALA A 108 -6.85 12.77 -9.97
CA ALA A 108 -7.76 12.92 -11.09
C ALA A 108 -9.21 13.09 -10.65
N LEU A 109 -9.65 12.36 -9.61
CA LEU A 109 -10.99 12.48 -9.05
C LEU A 109 -11.23 13.90 -8.51
N VAL A 110 -10.31 14.46 -7.74
CA VAL A 110 -10.41 15.83 -7.22
C VAL A 110 -10.44 16.84 -8.37
N LEU A 111 -9.54 16.72 -9.36
CA LEU A 111 -9.52 17.58 -10.54
C LEU A 111 -10.84 17.53 -11.33
N ALA A 112 -11.36 16.32 -11.56
CA ALA A 112 -12.60 16.12 -12.30
C ALA A 112 -13.83 16.67 -11.55
N GLN A 113 -13.92 16.42 -10.24
CA GLN A 113 -14.99 16.95 -9.38
C GLN A 113 -14.98 18.48 -9.29
N CYS A 114 -13.80 19.10 -9.45
CA CYS A 114 -13.67 20.55 -9.53
C CYS A 114 -13.87 21.11 -10.95
N GLY A 115 -14.13 20.27 -11.96
CA GLY A 115 -14.45 20.70 -13.34
C GLY A 115 -13.26 20.81 -14.27
N ALA A 116 -12.04 20.44 -13.86
CA ALA A 116 -10.83 20.62 -14.66
C ALA A 116 -10.67 19.63 -15.84
N ARG A 117 -11.46 18.54 -15.91
CA ARG A 117 -11.46 17.53 -16.99
C ARG A 117 -10.05 16.98 -17.32
N PRO A 118 -9.37 16.32 -16.38
CA PRO A 118 -7.99 15.89 -16.56
C PRO A 118 -7.84 14.81 -17.63
N ILE A 119 -6.64 14.77 -18.25
CA ILE A 119 -6.19 13.65 -19.08
C ILE A 119 -5.38 12.71 -18.17
N LEU A 120 -5.75 11.43 -18.12
CA LEU A 120 -5.00 10.40 -17.39
C LEU A 120 -4.25 9.53 -18.39
N LEU A 121 -2.95 9.38 -18.18
CA LEU A 121 -2.10 8.49 -18.96
C LEU A 121 -1.73 7.28 -18.11
N GLU A 122 -2.01 6.08 -18.59
CA GLU A 122 -1.59 4.83 -17.98
C GLU A 122 -0.82 3.98 -19.00
N ARG A 123 0.35 3.49 -18.60
CA ARG A 123 1.24 2.72 -19.49
C ARG A 123 0.74 1.30 -19.75
N ASP A 124 0.00 0.70 -18.79
CA ASP A 124 -0.61 -0.60 -18.94
C ASP A 124 -1.85 -0.56 -19.86
N VAL A 125 -2.23 -1.71 -20.38
CA VAL A 125 -3.46 -1.87 -21.16
C VAL A 125 -4.71 -1.88 -20.24
N GLU A 126 -5.87 -1.65 -20.84
CA GLU A 126 -7.15 -1.63 -20.11
C GLU A 126 -7.60 -3.05 -19.67
N ARG A 127 -6.79 -3.72 -18.88
CA ARG A 127 -7.16 -5.00 -18.26
C ARG A 127 -6.17 -5.40 -17.17
N PHE A 128 -6.71 -6.07 -16.16
CA PHE A 128 -5.88 -6.70 -15.16
C PHE A 128 -5.12 -7.88 -15.76
N TRP A 129 -3.87 -8.04 -15.35
CA TRP A 129 -2.95 -9.03 -15.83
C TRP A 129 -3.56 -10.46 -15.89
N GLN A 130 -3.36 -11.17 -17.00
CA GLN A 130 -3.90 -12.52 -17.22
C GLN A 130 -2.87 -13.52 -17.79
N SER A 131 -1.68 -13.07 -18.23
CA SER A 131 -0.69 -13.95 -18.85
C SER A 131 0.30 -14.49 -17.82
N GLY A 132 0.72 -15.74 -17.92
CA GLY A 132 1.82 -16.32 -17.13
C GLY A 132 3.21 -15.87 -17.60
N VAL A 133 3.29 -14.92 -18.52
CA VAL A 133 4.52 -14.39 -19.11
C VAL A 133 4.70 -12.95 -18.65
N LEU A 134 5.92 -12.57 -18.26
CA LEU A 134 6.24 -11.19 -17.91
C LEU A 134 6.03 -10.27 -19.12
N ASP A 135 5.17 -9.28 -18.94
CA ASP A 135 5.07 -8.10 -19.81
C ASP A 135 5.64 -6.90 -19.06
N THR A 136 6.57 -6.18 -19.68
CA THR A 136 7.22 -5.03 -19.05
C THR A 136 6.30 -3.82 -18.91
N GLU A 137 5.25 -3.74 -19.69
CA GLU A 137 4.27 -2.64 -19.67
C GLU A 137 2.95 -3.05 -19.00
N SER A 138 2.67 -4.37 -18.85
CA SER A 138 1.45 -4.91 -18.25
C SER A 138 1.77 -5.98 -17.20
N ASN A 139 1.80 -5.58 -15.93
CA ASN A 139 2.15 -6.45 -14.81
C ASN A 139 1.55 -5.93 -13.50
N VAL A 140 1.81 -6.61 -12.37
CA VAL A 140 1.26 -6.22 -11.05
C VAL A 140 1.79 -4.89 -10.49
N GLN A 141 2.71 -4.21 -11.16
CA GLN A 141 3.26 -2.92 -10.74
C GLN A 141 2.57 -1.73 -11.40
N PHE A 142 1.98 -1.94 -12.57
CA PHE A 142 1.34 -0.92 -13.40
C PHE A 142 -0.16 -1.17 -13.54
N GLY A 143 -0.84 -0.31 -14.26
CA GLY A 143 -2.25 -0.44 -14.55
C GLY A 143 -3.16 0.29 -13.56
N GLU A 144 -4.44 0.08 -13.73
CA GLU A 144 -5.51 0.69 -12.94
C GLU A 144 -5.41 0.28 -11.46
N GLY A 145 -5.10 1.24 -10.59
CA GLY A 145 -4.82 1.03 -9.18
C GLY A 145 -3.34 0.76 -8.86
N GLY A 146 -2.46 0.58 -9.88
CA GLY A 146 -1.04 0.32 -9.71
C GLY A 146 -0.74 -0.90 -8.83
N ALA A 147 0.44 -0.97 -8.24
CA ALA A 147 0.82 -2.07 -7.35
C ALA A 147 -0.13 -2.28 -6.15
N GLY A 148 -0.90 -1.26 -5.78
CA GLY A 148 -1.92 -1.36 -4.72
C GLY A 148 -3.05 -2.33 -5.05
N ALA A 149 -3.45 -2.44 -6.32
CA ALA A 149 -4.50 -3.32 -6.78
C ALA A 149 -4.17 -4.82 -6.63
N PHE A 150 -2.88 -5.16 -6.65
CA PHE A 150 -2.36 -6.52 -6.47
C PHE A 150 -1.72 -6.70 -5.09
N SER A 151 -2.39 -6.24 -4.04
CA SER A 151 -1.96 -6.34 -2.65
C SER A 151 -3.10 -6.86 -1.77
N ASP A 152 -2.90 -6.91 -0.46
CA ASP A 152 -3.99 -7.13 0.51
C ASP A 152 -4.95 -5.93 0.60
N GLY A 153 -4.63 -4.82 -0.06
CA GLY A 153 -5.47 -3.62 -0.01
C GLY A 153 -5.54 -2.97 1.37
N LYS A 154 -4.46 -3.01 2.15
CA LYS A 154 -4.42 -2.39 3.47
C LYS A 154 -4.57 -0.88 3.40
N LEU A 155 -5.49 -0.36 4.21
CA LEU A 155 -5.76 1.07 4.33
C LEU A 155 -5.24 1.65 5.66
N ASN A 156 -4.23 1.01 6.26
CA ASN A 156 -3.58 1.51 7.47
C ASN A 156 -2.50 2.55 7.13
N THR A 157 -2.49 3.65 7.85
CA THR A 157 -1.46 4.68 7.74
C THR A 157 -1.07 5.21 9.12
N GLY A 158 0.18 5.67 9.26
CA GLY A 158 0.67 6.34 10.46
C GLY A 158 0.36 7.85 10.51
N THR A 159 -0.17 8.43 9.44
CA THR A 159 -0.48 9.85 9.34
C THR A 159 -1.95 10.12 9.67
N LYS A 160 -2.24 11.34 10.16
CA LYS A 160 -3.61 11.84 10.33
C LYS A 160 -3.87 12.87 9.23
N ASP A 161 -4.89 12.63 8.42
CA ASP A 161 -5.30 13.51 7.34
C ASP A 161 -6.81 13.35 7.10
N VAL A 162 -7.54 14.45 6.98
CA VAL A 162 -8.98 14.45 6.71
C VAL A 162 -9.32 13.73 5.40
N ARG A 163 -8.40 13.72 4.44
CA ARG A 163 -8.56 13.04 3.14
C ARG A 163 -8.67 11.53 3.29
N HIS A 164 -8.07 10.92 4.33
CA HIS A 164 -8.14 9.48 4.52
C HIS A 164 -9.60 8.99 4.65
N ARG A 165 -10.43 9.72 5.40
CA ARG A 165 -11.84 9.37 5.53
C ARG A 165 -12.58 9.49 4.20
N TYR A 166 -12.34 10.57 3.47
CA TYR A 166 -12.90 10.79 2.13
C TYR A 166 -12.48 9.69 1.15
N ILE A 167 -11.20 9.32 1.12
CA ILE A 167 -10.69 8.24 0.26
C ILE A 167 -11.44 6.92 0.54
N MET A 168 -11.59 6.55 1.81
CA MET A 168 -12.32 5.33 2.18
C MET A 168 -13.81 5.41 1.79
N GLU A 169 -14.46 6.56 1.97
CA GLU A 169 -15.85 6.79 1.55
C GLU A 169 -16.02 6.69 0.03
N GLN A 170 -15.09 7.22 -0.76
CA GLN A 170 -15.10 7.06 -2.21
C GLN A 170 -14.89 5.60 -2.63
N LEU A 171 -13.99 4.87 -1.99
CA LEU A 171 -13.81 3.43 -2.25
C LEU A 171 -15.08 2.65 -1.95
N VAL A 172 -15.78 2.93 -0.84
CA VAL A 172 -17.06 2.30 -0.50
C VAL A 172 -18.14 2.66 -1.50
N ALA A 173 -18.25 3.92 -1.89
CA ALA A 173 -19.19 4.37 -2.92
C ALA A 173 -18.95 3.66 -4.26
N CYS A 174 -17.70 3.29 -4.54
CA CYS A 174 -17.30 2.52 -5.71
C CYS A 174 -17.41 0.99 -5.51
N GLY A 175 -17.89 0.49 -4.36
CA GLY A 175 -18.16 -0.94 -4.13
C GLY A 175 -17.13 -1.67 -3.26
N ALA A 176 -16.20 -0.97 -2.61
CA ALA A 176 -15.38 -1.58 -1.57
C ALA A 176 -16.23 -1.93 -0.32
N PRO A 177 -15.82 -2.90 0.50
CA PRO A 177 -16.54 -3.30 1.70
C PRO A 177 -16.71 -2.14 2.69
N GLU A 178 -17.90 -1.98 3.26
CA GLU A 178 -18.23 -0.89 4.20
C GLU A 178 -17.40 -0.94 5.50
N ASP A 179 -16.93 -2.12 5.89
CA ASP A 179 -16.18 -2.31 7.12
C ASP A 179 -14.83 -1.59 7.13
N ILE A 180 -14.28 -1.21 5.96
CA ILE A 180 -13.08 -0.37 5.89
C ILE A 180 -13.27 0.99 6.58
N LEU A 181 -14.50 1.45 6.72
CA LEU A 181 -14.83 2.72 7.38
C LEU A 181 -14.66 2.68 8.90
N TRP A 182 -14.67 1.49 9.50
CA TRP A 182 -14.66 1.34 10.95
C TRP A 182 -13.76 0.20 11.49
N ASP A 183 -13.25 -0.70 10.66
CA ASP A 183 -12.30 -1.69 11.16
C ASP A 183 -10.98 -1.02 11.58
N ALA A 184 -10.37 -1.50 12.67
CA ALA A 184 -9.10 -0.99 13.16
C ALA A 184 -7.91 -1.35 12.26
N LYS A 185 -8.07 -2.38 11.44
CA LYS A 185 -7.10 -2.84 10.44
C LYS A 185 -7.80 -3.03 9.08
N PRO A 186 -8.31 -1.92 8.49
CA PRO A 186 -9.11 -2.00 7.28
C PRO A 186 -8.29 -2.54 6.11
N HIS A 187 -8.91 -3.41 5.31
CA HIS A 187 -8.37 -3.93 4.07
C HIS A 187 -9.50 -4.15 3.06
N VAL A 188 -9.17 -4.07 1.80
CA VAL A 188 -10.16 -4.23 0.72
C VAL A 188 -10.05 -5.60 0.05
N GLY A 189 -8.85 -6.17 -0.05
CA GLY A 189 -8.55 -7.35 -0.85
C GLY A 189 -8.39 -7.03 -2.34
N THR A 190 -7.57 -7.81 -3.03
CA THR A 190 -7.28 -7.57 -4.45
C THR A 190 -8.53 -7.70 -5.32
N ASP A 191 -9.40 -8.66 -5.04
CA ASP A 191 -10.66 -8.93 -5.74
C ASP A 191 -11.65 -7.76 -5.66
N MET A 192 -11.87 -7.22 -4.48
CA MET A 192 -12.79 -6.09 -4.25
C MET A 192 -12.19 -4.75 -4.73
N LEU A 193 -10.85 -4.61 -4.67
CA LEU A 193 -10.19 -3.43 -5.23
C LEU A 193 -10.42 -3.31 -6.73
N HIS A 194 -10.34 -4.40 -7.49
CA HIS A 194 -10.60 -4.38 -8.93
C HIS A 194 -12.01 -3.86 -9.25
N ILE A 195 -13.02 -4.26 -8.48
CA ILE A 195 -14.40 -3.78 -8.65
C ILE A 195 -14.49 -2.27 -8.35
N ALA A 196 -13.92 -1.85 -7.22
CA ALA A 196 -13.96 -0.45 -6.81
C ALA A 196 -13.23 0.46 -7.82
N LEU A 197 -12.09 0.04 -8.34
CA LEU A 197 -11.30 0.80 -9.30
C LEU A 197 -12.04 0.96 -10.64
N GLN A 198 -12.64 -0.12 -11.18
CA GLN A 198 -13.44 -0.04 -12.39
C GLN A 198 -14.64 0.91 -12.25
N ASN A 199 -15.29 0.93 -11.09
CA ASN A 199 -16.38 1.86 -10.82
C ASN A 199 -15.88 3.31 -10.69
N MET A 200 -14.73 3.53 -10.05
CA MET A 200 -14.09 4.84 -9.98
C MET A 200 -13.70 5.37 -11.38
N ARG A 201 -13.23 4.50 -12.26
CA ARG A 201 -12.97 4.86 -13.67
C ARG A 201 -14.24 5.33 -14.38
N ARG A 202 -15.36 4.62 -14.19
CA ARG A 202 -16.65 5.03 -14.76
C ARG A 202 -17.09 6.39 -14.24
N GLU A 203 -16.88 6.66 -12.97
CA GLU A 203 -17.14 7.96 -12.37
C GLU A 203 -16.27 9.06 -12.99
N LEU A 204 -14.95 8.84 -13.10
CA LEU A 204 -14.04 9.77 -13.75
C LEU A 204 -14.45 10.13 -15.20
N LEU A 205 -14.81 9.12 -16.00
CA LEU A 205 -15.32 9.30 -17.36
C LEU A 205 -16.63 10.11 -17.36
N SER A 206 -17.54 9.85 -16.42
CA SER A 206 -18.79 10.61 -16.30
C SER A 206 -18.58 12.08 -15.95
N LEU A 207 -17.49 12.38 -15.22
CA LEU A 207 -17.06 13.74 -14.88
C LEU A 207 -16.25 14.43 -15.99
N GLY A 208 -16.07 13.76 -17.15
CA GLY A 208 -15.42 14.31 -18.32
C GLY A 208 -13.90 14.18 -18.34
N ALA A 209 -13.32 13.27 -17.57
CA ALA A 209 -11.91 12.92 -17.69
C ALA A 209 -11.65 12.11 -18.99
N ASP A 210 -10.46 12.30 -19.59
CA ASP A 210 -9.95 11.53 -20.73
C ASP A 210 -8.93 10.50 -20.21
N ILE A 211 -9.26 9.22 -20.28
CA ILE A 211 -8.40 8.13 -19.75
C ILE A 211 -7.79 7.37 -20.92
N ARG A 212 -6.46 7.34 -20.96
CA ARG A 212 -5.67 6.74 -22.05
C ARG A 212 -4.81 5.61 -21.51
N PHE A 213 -5.21 4.38 -21.80
CA PHE A 213 -4.44 3.17 -21.52
C PHE A 213 -3.44 2.87 -22.66
N GLY A 214 -2.33 2.20 -22.34
CA GLY A 214 -1.25 1.95 -23.27
C GLY A 214 -0.48 3.23 -23.66
N HIS A 215 -0.52 4.26 -22.80
CA HIS A 215 0.13 5.54 -23.05
C HIS A 215 1.21 5.81 -22.00
N LYS A 216 2.47 5.75 -22.43
CA LYS A 216 3.68 5.88 -21.61
C LYS A 216 4.34 7.24 -21.77
N LEU A 217 4.63 7.90 -20.66
CA LEU A 217 5.46 9.11 -20.67
C LEU A 217 6.92 8.75 -20.99
N THR A 218 7.44 9.28 -22.09
CA THR A 218 8.80 9.03 -22.59
C THR A 218 9.67 10.28 -22.68
N GLY A 219 9.09 11.48 -22.50
CA GLY A 219 9.84 12.73 -22.52
C GLY A 219 9.04 13.92 -22.01
N ILE A 220 9.76 15.01 -21.71
CA ILE A 220 9.18 16.31 -21.36
C ILE A 220 9.84 17.42 -22.18
N THR A 221 9.07 18.41 -22.57
CA THR A 221 9.57 19.65 -23.18
C THR A 221 9.49 20.77 -22.15
N VAL A 222 10.61 21.44 -21.91
CA VAL A 222 10.72 22.53 -20.93
C VAL A 222 11.09 23.82 -21.65
N GLU A 223 10.31 24.87 -21.48
CA GLU A 223 10.56 26.20 -22.02
C GLU A 223 10.56 27.25 -20.91
N GLY A 224 11.61 28.04 -20.82
CA GLY A 224 11.74 29.05 -19.77
C GLY A 224 11.67 28.51 -18.34
N GLY A 225 12.09 27.24 -18.10
CA GLY A 225 12.02 26.57 -16.81
C GLY A 225 10.62 26.06 -16.42
N ALA A 226 9.67 26.03 -17.37
CA ALA A 226 8.32 25.51 -17.17
C ALA A 226 7.99 24.40 -18.18
N LEU A 227 7.08 23.52 -17.79
CA LEU A 227 6.54 22.49 -18.67
C LEU A 227 5.80 23.13 -19.85
N ALA A 228 6.11 22.69 -21.09
CA ALA A 228 5.43 23.09 -22.31
C ALA A 228 4.67 21.91 -22.95
N ALA A 229 5.24 20.71 -22.90
CA ALA A 229 4.59 19.50 -23.45
C ALA A 229 5.17 18.22 -22.83
N LEU A 230 4.42 17.14 -22.92
CA LEU A 230 4.86 15.77 -22.66
C LEU A 230 5.07 15.03 -23.99
N THR A 231 6.11 14.20 -24.09
CA THR A 231 6.23 13.21 -25.17
C THR A 231 5.63 11.90 -24.63
N VAL A 232 4.66 11.37 -25.36
CA VAL A 232 3.91 10.18 -24.96
C VAL A 232 4.01 9.14 -26.06
N GLU A 233 4.36 7.92 -25.71
CA GLU A 233 4.28 6.76 -26.58
C GLU A 233 2.93 6.08 -26.36
N GLY A 234 2.13 6.03 -27.41
CA GLY A 234 0.81 5.40 -27.42
C GLY A 234 0.75 4.26 -28.45
N PRO A 235 -0.40 3.56 -28.55
CA PRO A 235 -0.58 2.44 -29.48
C PRO A 235 -0.32 2.77 -30.95
N GLU A 236 -0.54 4.03 -31.34
CA GLU A 236 -0.34 4.51 -32.72
C GLU A 236 1.05 5.16 -32.95
N GLY A 237 1.92 5.12 -31.93
CA GLY A 237 3.24 5.72 -31.94
C GLY A 237 3.41 6.91 -31.00
N ALA A 238 4.59 7.51 -31.03
CA ALA A 238 4.91 8.64 -30.19
C ALA A 238 4.27 9.95 -30.68
N TYR A 239 3.76 10.75 -29.73
CA TYR A 239 3.18 12.06 -30.00
C TYR A 239 3.52 13.06 -28.91
N MET A 240 3.41 14.35 -29.21
CA MET A 240 3.53 15.42 -28.24
C MET A 240 2.16 15.83 -27.72
N LEU A 241 2.02 15.88 -26.40
CA LEU A 241 0.84 16.36 -25.71
C LEU A 241 1.15 17.72 -25.06
N PRO A 242 0.71 18.83 -25.65
CA PRO A 242 0.88 20.16 -25.04
C PRO A 242 0.17 20.21 -23.69
N CYS A 243 0.88 20.62 -22.65
CA CYS A 243 0.29 20.84 -21.33
C CYS A 243 1.17 21.75 -20.48
N ARG A 244 0.55 22.49 -19.57
CA ARG A 244 1.25 23.37 -18.63
C ARG A 244 1.35 22.78 -17.24
N HIS A 245 0.47 21.82 -16.90
CA HIS A 245 0.39 21.21 -15.58
C HIS A 245 0.31 19.69 -15.72
N ALA A 246 1.29 18.98 -15.16
CA ALA A 246 1.29 17.53 -15.12
C ALA A 246 1.63 16.99 -13.73
N LEU A 247 0.80 16.09 -13.23
CA LEU A 247 0.99 15.39 -11.99
C LEU A 247 1.65 14.03 -12.28
N LEU A 248 2.81 13.77 -11.63
CA LEU A 248 3.62 12.58 -11.86
C LEU A 248 3.38 11.55 -10.75
N ALA A 249 2.42 10.66 -10.96
CA ALA A 249 2.02 9.58 -10.03
C ALA A 249 2.61 8.22 -10.47
N LEU A 250 3.90 8.18 -10.78
CA LEU A 250 4.59 7.13 -11.52
C LEU A 250 4.68 5.77 -10.79
N GLY A 251 4.54 5.75 -9.45
CA GLY A 251 4.91 4.59 -8.64
C GLY A 251 6.44 4.34 -8.66
N HIS A 252 6.90 3.41 -7.81
CA HIS A 252 8.34 3.16 -7.66
C HIS A 252 8.94 2.24 -8.74
N SER A 253 8.11 1.64 -9.60
CA SER A 253 8.55 0.66 -10.61
C SER A 253 8.75 1.24 -12.01
N ALA A 254 8.32 2.48 -12.27
CA ALA A 254 8.54 3.19 -13.56
C ALA A 254 9.97 3.76 -13.64
N ARG A 255 10.98 2.89 -13.51
CA ARG A 255 12.39 3.25 -13.41
C ARG A 255 12.91 3.93 -14.66
N ASP A 256 12.49 3.48 -15.84
CA ASP A 256 12.76 4.09 -17.14
C ASP A 256 12.29 5.55 -17.22
N THR A 257 11.08 5.82 -16.74
CA THR A 257 10.53 7.18 -16.69
C THR A 257 11.29 8.04 -15.66
N VAL A 258 11.68 7.47 -14.50
CA VAL A 258 12.49 8.17 -13.49
C VAL A 258 13.88 8.52 -14.06
N GLU A 259 14.53 7.60 -14.78
CA GLU A 259 15.82 7.82 -15.46
C GLU A 259 15.70 8.91 -16.54
N MET A 260 14.65 8.89 -17.34
CA MET A 260 14.36 9.92 -18.35
C MET A 260 14.17 11.30 -17.69
N LEU A 261 13.38 11.40 -16.62
CA LEU A 261 13.14 12.66 -15.91
C LEU A 261 14.41 13.22 -15.27
N HIS A 262 15.25 12.34 -14.70
CA HIS A 262 16.56 12.73 -14.18
C HIS A 262 17.45 13.29 -15.29
N GLY A 263 17.50 12.60 -16.46
CA GLY A 263 18.23 13.06 -17.64
C GLY A 263 17.72 14.38 -18.20
N ALA A 264 16.45 14.70 -18.00
CA ALA A 264 15.84 16.00 -18.36
C ALA A 264 16.10 17.11 -17.31
N GLY A 265 16.91 16.85 -16.27
CA GLY A 265 17.31 17.83 -15.27
C GLY A 265 16.36 17.97 -14.08
N MET A 266 15.45 17.01 -13.85
CA MET A 266 14.61 17.00 -12.64
C MET A 266 15.46 16.71 -11.41
N ALA A 267 15.34 17.55 -10.39
CA ALA A 267 16.10 17.43 -9.14
C ALA A 267 15.66 16.21 -8.32
N MET A 268 16.59 15.31 -8.06
CA MET A 268 16.36 14.07 -7.33
C MET A 268 17.46 13.82 -6.29
N THR A 269 17.12 13.06 -5.25
CA THR A 269 18.07 12.59 -4.23
C THR A 269 17.86 11.11 -3.96
N ALA A 270 18.92 10.42 -3.57
CA ALA A 270 18.82 9.05 -3.08
C ALA A 270 18.07 8.99 -1.75
N LYS A 271 17.32 7.93 -1.53
CA LYS A 271 16.46 7.76 -0.35
C LYS A 271 16.68 6.37 0.26
N PRO A 272 16.79 6.24 1.60
CA PRO A 272 16.77 4.94 2.26
C PRO A 272 15.52 4.14 1.90
N PHE A 273 15.68 2.83 1.76
CA PHE A 273 14.61 1.87 1.52
C PHE A 273 14.88 0.56 2.27
N ALA A 274 14.19 -0.52 1.96
CA ALA A 274 14.44 -1.81 2.59
C ALA A 274 14.31 -2.93 1.57
N VAL A 275 15.12 -3.97 1.74
CA VAL A 275 15.12 -5.17 0.91
C VAL A 275 15.16 -6.42 1.78
N GLY A 276 14.74 -7.55 1.22
CA GLY A 276 14.77 -8.82 1.92
C GLY A 276 14.07 -9.92 1.15
N VAL A 277 13.26 -10.67 1.85
CA VAL A 277 12.56 -11.86 1.34
C VAL A 277 11.09 -11.86 1.75
N ARG A 278 10.25 -12.62 1.04
CA ARG A 278 8.94 -13.03 1.56
C ARG A 278 9.11 -14.23 2.47
N ILE A 279 8.49 -14.21 3.65
CA ILE A 279 8.39 -15.36 4.52
C ILE A 279 6.96 -15.89 4.51
N GLU A 280 6.80 -17.21 4.31
CA GLU A 280 5.51 -17.90 4.30
C GLU A 280 5.40 -18.88 5.46
N HIS A 281 4.22 -18.89 6.08
CA HIS A 281 3.81 -19.85 7.11
C HIS A 281 2.42 -20.37 6.76
N ARG A 282 2.03 -21.52 7.30
CA ARG A 282 0.62 -21.91 7.28
C ARG A 282 -0.18 -20.95 8.14
N GLN A 283 -1.29 -20.43 7.61
CA GLN A 283 -2.15 -19.49 8.34
C GLN A 283 -2.64 -20.10 9.68
N ALA A 284 -3.02 -21.36 9.65
CA ALA A 284 -3.49 -22.06 10.85
C ALA A 284 -2.46 -22.11 11.99
N ASP A 285 -1.16 -22.25 11.66
CA ASP A 285 -0.10 -22.28 12.68
C ASP A 285 0.07 -20.88 13.31
N MET A 286 -0.04 -19.81 12.52
CA MET A 286 0.00 -18.43 13.03
C MET A 286 -1.26 -18.06 13.82
N ASP A 287 -2.43 -18.53 13.39
CA ASP A 287 -3.68 -18.36 14.14
C ASP A 287 -3.59 -19.04 15.52
N ALA A 288 -3.08 -20.26 15.56
CA ALA A 288 -2.86 -20.98 16.83
C ALA A 288 -1.87 -20.24 17.74
N ALA A 289 -0.78 -19.69 17.19
CA ALA A 289 0.20 -18.93 17.95
C ALA A 289 -0.38 -17.64 18.56
N GLN A 290 -1.26 -16.94 17.85
CA GLN A 290 -1.79 -15.64 18.27
C GLN A 290 -3.12 -15.74 19.01
N TYR A 291 -4.06 -16.56 18.54
CA TYR A 291 -5.40 -16.70 19.13
C TYR A 291 -5.51 -17.82 20.16
N LYS A 292 -4.50 -18.71 20.23
CA LYS A 292 -4.45 -19.82 21.19
C LYS A 292 -5.73 -20.68 21.12
N GLN A 293 -6.45 -20.84 22.24
CA GLN A 293 -7.70 -21.61 22.31
C GLN A 293 -8.85 -21.05 21.45
N TYR A 294 -8.73 -19.82 20.96
CA TYR A 294 -9.73 -19.19 20.10
C TYR A 294 -9.40 -19.33 18.61
N ALA A 295 -8.31 -20.01 18.25
CA ALA A 295 -7.97 -20.24 16.85
C ALA A 295 -9.11 -20.99 16.15
N GLY A 296 -9.48 -20.50 14.95
CA GLY A 296 -10.64 -21.04 14.19
C GLY A 296 -12.00 -20.54 14.65
N HIS A 297 -12.08 -19.59 15.59
CA HIS A 297 -13.35 -19.00 16.00
C HIS A 297 -13.96 -18.19 14.83
N PRO A 298 -15.26 -18.43 14.45
CA PRO A 298 -15.84 -17.85 13.23
C PRO A 298 -15.93 -16.31 13.21
N CYS A 299 -15.93 -15.67 14.38
CA CYS A 299 -15.95 -14.21 14.49
C CYS A 299 -14.55 -13.58 14.42
N LEU A 300 -13.48 -14.37 14.34
CA LEU A 300 -12.11 -13.86 14.25
C LEU A 300 -11.62 -13.89 12.80
N PRO A 301 -11.04 -12.78 12.31
CA PRO A 301 -10.36 -12.81 11.03
C PRO A 301 -9.08 -13.64 11.13
N PRO A 302 -8.51 -14.10 10.01
CA PRO A 302 -7.17 -14.67 10.00
C PRO A 302 -6.17 -13.74 10.68
N SER A 303 -5.30 -14.31 11.52
CA SER A 303 -4.34 -13.51 12.29
C SER A 303 -3.32 -12.83 11.39
N THR A 304 -2.84 -11.67 11.82
CA THR A 304 -1.78 -10.92 11.14
C THR A 304 -0.78 -10.44 12.17
N TYR A 305 0.43 -10.12 11.73
CA TYR A 305 1.49 -9.64 12.60
C TYR A 305 2.14 -8.35 12.10
N LYS A 306 2.71 -7.59 13.04
CA LYS A 306 3.62 -6.48 12.77
C LYS A 306 4.80 -6.61 13.71
N LEU A 307 5.94 -6.98 13.16
CA LEU A 307 7.15 -7.32 13.90
C LEU A 307 8.29 -6.38 13.50
N SER A 308 9.17 -6.09 14.44
CA SER A 308 10.44 -5.40 14.18
C SER A 308 11.44 -5.74 15.26
N CYS A 309 12.72 -5.71 14.95
CA CYS A 309 13.81 -5.80 15.91
C CYS A 309 15.00 -4.95 15.46
N HIS A 310 15.79 -4.51 16.43
CA HIS A 310 17.09 -3.91 16.19
C HIS A 310 18.15 -5.00 16.31
N LEU A 311 19.16 -4.94 15.45
CA LEU A 311 20.22 -5.93 15.34
C LEU A 311 21.53 -5.37 15.87
N ASP A 312 22.44 -6.26 16.28
CA ASP A 312 23.74 -5.88 16.85
C ASP A 312 24.64 -5.13 15.84
N ASN A 313 24.40 -5.32 14.54
CA ASN A 313 25.08 -4.58 13.47
C ASN A 313 24.51 -3.17 13.21
N GLY A 314 23.63 -2.66 14.07
CA GLY A 314 23.00 -1.34 13.97
C GLY A 314 21.83 -1.27 12.98
N ARG A 315 21.50 -2.35 12.28
CA ARG A 315 20.36 -2.40 11.35
C ARG A 315 19.05 -2.74 12.06
N SER A 316 17.96 -2.53 11.35
CA SER A 316 16.63 -2.95 11.80
C SER A 316 16.06 -3.96 10.81
N ALA A 317 15.46 -5.02 11.37
CA ALA A 317 14.63 -5.95 10.62
C ALA A 317 13.16 -5.74 10.98
N PHE A 318 12.27 -5.81 10.01
CA PHE A 318 10.85 -5.62 10.24
C PHE A 318 9.98 -6.37 9.22
N SER A 319 8.77 -6.75 9.67
CA SER A 319 7.76 -7.29 8.79
C SER A 319 7.06 -6.16 8.02
N PHE A 320 6.82 -6.38 6.74
CA PHE A 320 6.12 -5.43 5.87
C PHE A 320 5.10 -6.15 4.99
N CYS A 321 4.04 -5.46 4.59
CA CYS A 321 2.99 -5.97 3.70
C CYS A 321 2.59 -7.43 4.00
N VAL A 322 2.21 -7.72 5.25
CA VAL A 322 1.78 -9.07 5.67
C VAL A 322 0.41 -9.36 5.10
N CYS A 323 0.26 -10.46 4.37
CA CYS A 323 -0.93 -10.90 3.66
C CYS A 323 -1.47 -12.19 4.27
N PRO A 324 -2.41 -12.11 5.23
CA PRO A 324 -3.06 -13.29 5.80
C PRO A 324 -3.87 -14.03 4.74
N GLY A 325 -3.90 -15.37 4.81
CA GLY A 325 -4.62 -16.20 3.86
C GLY A 325 -4.38 -15.77 2.40
N GLY A 326 -3.10 -15.50 2.07
CA GLY A 326 -2.71 -14.89 0.81
C GLY A 326 -1.66 -15.68 0.03
N LEU A 327 -1.15 -15.07 -1.02
CA LEU A 327 -0.20 -15.66 -1.94
C LEU A 327 1.03 -14.76 -2.09
N VAL A 328 2.19 -15.36 -2.30
CA VAL A 328 3.37 -14.65 -2.84
C VAL A 328 3.21 -14.55 -4.36
N VAL A 329 3.42 -13.36 -4.91
CA VAL A 329 3.20 -13.06 -6.33
C VAL A 329 4.46 -12.57 -7.02
N ALA A 330 4.55 -12.84 -8.33
CA ALA A 330 5.59 -12.29 -9.19
C ALA A 330 5.32 -10.81 -9.43
N ALA A 331 6.29 -9.96 -9.07
CA ALA A 331 6.17 -8.51 -9.11
C ALA A 331 7.28 -7.83 -9.94
N ALA A 332 7.96 -8.58 -10.81
CA ALA A 332 8.90 -8.01 -11.75
C ALA A 332 8.21 -7.12 -12.78
N SER A 333 8.89 -6.08 -13.22
CA SER A 333 8.46 -5.17 -14.30
C SER A 333 9.56 -4.93 -15.32
N GLU A 334 10.68 -5.62 -15.21
CA GLU A 334 11.82 -5.55 -16.13
C GLU A 334 12.27 -6.97 -16.47
N MET A 335 12.64 -7.19 -17.74
CA MET A 335 13.10 -8.49 -18.24
C MET A 335 14.35 -9.00 -17.50
N GLY A 336 14.42 -10.33 -17.31
CA GLY A 336 15.58 -10.96 -16.67
C GLY A 336 15.73 -10.67 -15.17
N ARG A 337 14.63 -10.35 -14.48
CA ARG A 337 14.62 -10.03 -13.05
C ARG A 337 13.48 -10.74 -12.33
N VAL A 338 13.71 -11.13 -11.08
CA VAL A 338 12.69 -11.70 -10.20
C VAL A 338 12.48 -10.77 -9.02
N VAL A 339 11.22 -10.43 -8.79
CA VAL A 339 10.75 -9.65 -7.63
C VAL A 339 9.56 -10.35 -7.04
N THR A 340 9.53 -10.49 -5.73
CA THR A 340 8.40 -11.06 -5.00
C THR A 340 7.62 -9.96 -4.28
N ASN A 341 6.30 -10.12 -4.21
CA ASN A 341 5.40 -9.34 -3.38
C ASN A 341 4.33 -10.28 -2.82
N GLY A 342 3.34 -9.77 -2.09
CA GLY A 342 2.24 -10.57 -1.58
C GLY A 342 0.89 -9.90 -1.81
N MET A 343 -0.13 -10.73 -2.00
CA MET A 343 -1.52 -10.28 -2.09
C MET A 343 -2.45 -11.21 -1.31
N SER A 344 -3.62 -10.70 -0.95
CA SER A 344 -4.74 -11.49 -0.43
C SER A 344 -6.04 -11.00 -1.05
N GLU A 345 -6.98 -11.91 -1.23
CA GLU A 345 -8.37 -11.58 -1.47
C GLU A 345 -9.03 -11.06 -0.17
N TYR A 346 -10.20 -10.45 -0.28
CA TYR A 346 -10.94 -9.95 0.87
C TYR A 346 -11.23 -11.04 1.91
N ALA A 347 -11.56 -12.25 1.46
CA ALA A 347 -11.85 -13.39 2.33
C ALA A 347 -10.61 -13.88 3.11
N ARG A 348 -9.39 -13.68 2.60
CA ARG A 348 -8.13 -14.14 3.23
C ARG A 348 -8.16 -15.64 3.57
N ASP A 349 -8.62 -16.46 2.64
CA ASP A 349 -8.96 -17.88 2.83
C ASP A 349 -7.92 -18.87 2.27
N LYS A 350 -6.80 -18.39 1.76
CA LYS A 350 -5.72 -19.26 1.25
C LYS A 350 -4.94 -19.92 2.40
N GLU A 351 -4.22 -20.98 2.09
CA GLU A 351 -3.52 -21.83 3.07
C GLU A 351 -2.46 -21.07 3.88
N ASN A 352 -1.75 -20.13 3.24
CA ASN A 352 -0.60 -19.47 3.83
C ASN A 352 -0.91 -18.02 4.24
N ILE A 353 -0.24 -17.59 5.31
CA ILE A 353 0.07 -16.19 5.56
C ILE A 353 1.47 -15.91 5.02
N ASN A 354 1.67 -14.81 4.34
CA ASN A 354 2.98 -14.37 3.93
C ASN A 354 3.24 -12.91 4.33
N GLY A 355 4.50 -12.54 4.44
CA GLY A 355 4.91 -11.19 4.74
C GLY A 355 6.35 -10.94 4.31
N ALA A 356 6.70 -9.72 3.95
CA ALA A 356 8.10 -9.38 3.74
C ALA A 356 8.83 -9.35 5.09
N LEU A 357 10.04 -9.90 5.12
CA LEU A 357 11.04 -9.70 6.16
C LEU A 357 12.15 -8.84 5.55
N LEU A 358 12.18 -7.57 5.94
CA LEU A 358 12.99 -6.54 5.32
C LEU A 358 14.06 -6.02 6.27
N ILE A 359 15.21 -5.68 5.66
CA ILE A 359 16.35 -5.01 6.29
C ILE A 359 16.48 -3.62 5.68
N ASN A 360 16.69 -2.61 6.51
CA ASN A 360 16.92 -1.25 6.04
C ASN A 360 18.24 -1.13 5.27
N VAL A 361 18.20 -0.34 4.19
CA VAL A 361 19.32 -0.03 3.31
C VAL A 361 19.41 1.47 3.16
N THR A 362 20.60 2.03 3.32
CA THR A 362 20.86 3.47 3.27
C THR A 362 21.69 3.82 2.03
N PRO A 363 21.73 5.12 1.63
CA PRO A 363 22.52 5.54 0.48
C PRO A 363 23.99 5.11 0.52
N GLU A 364 24.59 5.01 1.70
CA GLU A 364 25.97 4.55 1.89
C GLU A 364 26.16 3.09 1.45
N ASP A 365 25.14 2.24 1.61
CA ASP A 365 25.21 0.82 1.25
C ASP A 365 25.29 0.58 -0.25
N TYR A 366 24.81 1.52 -1.07
CA TYR A 366 24.74 1.36 -2.52
C TYR A 366 25.39 2.51 -3.32
N GLY A 367 26.17 3.36 -2.65
CA GLY A 367 26.88 4.48 -3.30
C GLY A 367 25.96 5.62 -3.76
N GLY A 368 24.85 5.82 -3.05
CA GLY A 368 23.82 6.80 -3.40
C GLY A 368 24.09 8.23 -2.92
N GLU A 369 25.19 8.51 -2.23
CA GLU A 369 25.48 9.84 -1.69
C GLU A 369 25.55 10.94 -2.76
N HIS A 370 26.05 10.60 -3.96
CA HIS A 370 26.22 11.54 -5.07
C HIS A 370 25.44 11.13 -6.34
N ASP A 371 24.70 10.04 -6.27
CA ASP A 371 23.97 9.50 -7.40
C ASP A 371 22.55 9.05 -7.00
N PRO A 372 21.53 9.84 -7.31
CA PRO A 372 20.15 9.54 -6.93
C PRO A 372 19.60 8.25 -7.53
N LEU A 373 20.18 7.74 -8.63
CA LEU A 373 19.75 6.52 -9.30
C LEU A 373 20.49 5.26 -8.82
N ALA A 374 21.48 5.38 -7.95
CA ALA A 374 22.28 4.25 -7.46
C ALA A 374 21.41 3.18 -6.78
N GLY A 375 20.38 3.58 -6.02
CA GLY A 375 19.45 2.66 -5.39
C GLY A 375 18.65 1.82 -6.39
N ILE A 376 18.27 2.37 -7.54
CA ILE A 376 17.63 1.62 -8.64
C ILE A 376 18.59 0.56 -9.19
N ARG A 377 19.85 0.91 -9.41
CA ARG A 377 20.87 -0.06 -9.88
C ARG A 377 21.11 -1.16 -8.86
N PHE A 378 21.20 -0.83 -7.58
CA PHE A 378 21.30 -1.82 -6.51
C PHE A 378 20.12 -2.80 -6.51
N GLN A 379 18.88 -2.30 -6.62
CA GLN A 379 17.70 -3.16 -6.72
C GLN A 379 17.80 -4.08 -7.96
N ARG A 380 18.18 -3.56 -9.13
CA ARG A 380 18.36 -4.36 -10.36
C ARG A 380 19.36 -5.48 -10.18
N GLN A 381 20.47 -5.22 -9.52
CA GLN A 381 21.52 -6.24 -9.28
C GLN A 381 20.99 -7.43 -8.47
N ILE A 382 20.26 -7.17 -7.38
CA ILE A 382 19.73 -8.26 -6.55
C ILE A 382 18.55 -8.98 -7.24
N GLU A 383 17.76 -8.29 -8.04
CA GLU A 383 16.65 -8.85 -8.81
C GLU A 383 17.17 -9.76 -9.95
N GLU A 384 18.27 -9.39 -10.60
CA GLU A 384 18.96 -10.18 -11.63
C GLU A 384 19.67 -11.41 -11.04
N ALA A 385 20.31 -11.25 -9.88
CA ALA A 385 20.91 -12.36 -9.15
C ALA A 385 19.84 -13.39 -8.74
N ALA A 386 18.66 -12.93 -8.28
CA ALA A 386 17.54 -13.80 -7.96
C ALA A 386 16.97 -14.51 -9.20
N TYR A 387 16.86 -13.83 -10.34
CA TYR A 387 16.44 -14.42 -11.61
C TYR A 387 17.39 -15.54 -12.04
N THR A 388 18.69 -15.28 -12.03
CA THR A 388 19.73 -16.27 -12.39
C THR A 388 19.70 -17.46 -11.44
N LEU A 389 19.61 -17.23 -10.13
CA LEU A 389 19.58 -18.28 -9.12
C LEU A 389 18.27 -19.09 -9.17
N GLY A 390 17.16 -18.47 -9.57
CA GLY A 390 15.87 -19.13 -9.79
C GLY A 390 15.84 -20.09 -10.98
N GLY A 391 16.79 -19.98 -11.91
CA GLY A 391 16.89 -20.83 -13.09
C GLY A 391 16.70 -20.10 -14.42
N GLY A 392 16.52 -18.77 -14.41
CA GLY A 392 16.39 -17.95 -15.62
C GLY A 392 15.03 -18.04 -16.32
N ASP A 393 14.00 -18.52 -15.63
CA ASP A 393 12.66 -18.77 -16.15
C ASP A 393 11.55 -18.16 -15.27
N TYR A 394 11.89 -17.12 -14.49
CA TYR A 394 11.02 -16.42 -13.53
C TYR A 394 10.54 -17.24 -12.33
N ARG A 395 11.03 -18.47 -12.13
CA ARG A 395 10.89 -19.12 -10.82
C ARG A 395 11.71 -18.35 -9.78
N ALA A 396 11.13 -18.19 -8.59
CA ALA A 396 11.83 -17.49 -7.52
C ALA A 396 12.73 -18.44 -6.72
N PRO A 397 13.94 -18.02 -6.33
CA PRO A 397 14.76 -18.79 -5.40
C PRO A 397 14.08 -18.84 -4.04
N CYS A 398 14.06 -20.04 -3.44
CA CYS A 398 13.35 -20.33 -2.20
C CYS A 398 14.20 -21.22 -1.29
N GLN A 399 14.10 -20.98 0.03
CA GLN A 399 14.86 -21.73 1.04
C GLN A 399 14.03 -21.87 2.31
N ARG A 400 14.09 -23.03 2.99
CA ARG A 400 13.51 -23.19 4.32
C ARG A 400 14.32 -22.39 5.35
N VAL A 401 13.63 -21.88 6.37
CA VAL A 401 14.28 -21.11 7.45
C VAL A 401 15.38 -21.92 8.14
N GLU A 402 15.15 -23.20 8.43
CA GLU A 402 16.18 -24.07 9.03
C GLU A 402 17.45 -24.14 8.18
N ASP A 403 17.32 -24.39 6.88
CA ASP A 403 18.43 -24.52 5.97
C ASP A 403 19.18 -23.20 5.76
N PHE A 404 18.43 -22.08 5.73
CA PHE A 404 19.00 -20.74 5.68
C PHE A 404 19.87 -20.45 6.92
N LEU A 405 19.37 -20.74 8.11
CA LEU A 405 20.11 -20.54 9.37
C LEU A 405 21.33 -21.45 9.49
N LEU A 406 21.30 -22.64 8.85
CA LEU A 406 22.43 -23.59 8.81
C LEU A 406 23.41 -23.33 7.65
N GLY A 407 23.16 -22.33 6.80
CA GLY A 407 24.02 -21.99 5.66
C GLY A 407 24.09 -23.10 4.61
N ARG A 408 23.03 -23.86 4.41
CA ARG A 408 22.97 -24.97 3.43
C ARG A 408 21.78 -24.83 2.48
N PRO A 409 21.88 -25.28 1.22
CA PRO A 409 20.76 -25.20 0.28
C PRO A 409 19.58 -26.08 0.72
N THR A 410 18.36 -25.62 0.49
CA THR A 410 17.16 -26.45 0.57
C THR A 410 17.06 -27.32 -0.69
N THR A 411 16.71 -28.59 -0.53
CA THR A 411 16.58 -29.55 -1.63
C THR A 411 15.17 -30.08 -1.84
N ALA A 412 14.28 -29.91 -0.85
CA ALA A 412 12.90 -30.39 -0.90
C ALA A 412 11.95 -29.51 -0.06
N ALA A 413 10.67 -29.56 -0.40
CA ALA A 413 9.60 -28.94 0.38
C ALA A 413 9.51 -29.52 1.79
N GLY A 414 9.11 -28.66 2.76
CA GLY A 414 8.66 -29.07 4.08
C GLY A 414 7.13 -29.13 4.14
N ARG A 415 6.56 -28.79 5.32
CA ARG A 415 5.10 -28.72 5.55
C ARG A 415 4.45 -27.51 4.89
N VAL A 416 5.22 -26.44 4.63
CA VAL A 416 4.73 -25.23 3.98
C VAL A 416 4.89 -25.39 2.48
N THR A 417 3.79 -25.30 1.73
CA THR A 417 3.80 -25.33 0.27
C THR A 417 4.01 -23.91 -0.24
N PRO A 418 5.02 -23.63 -1.10
CA PRO A 418 5.22 -22.29 -1.63
C PRO A 418 4.04 -21.87 -2.50
N SER A 419 3.57 -20.64 -2.31
CA SER A 419 2.44 -20.11 -3.05
C SER A 419 2.83 -19.31 -4.30
N TYR A 420 4.11 -18.99 -4.47
CA TYR A 420 4.62 -18.20 -5.60
C TYR A 420 4.40 -18.90 -6.94
N ARG A 421 3.85 -18.17 -7.89
CA ARG A 421 3.73 -18.60 -9.29
C ARG A 421 4.51 -17.64 -10.19
N PRO A 422 5.31 -18.15 -11.09
CA PRO A 422 5.40 -19.44 -11.83
C PRO A 422 5.97 -20.64 -11.06
N GLY A 423 6.32 -20.54 -9.79
CA GLY A 423 6.91 -21.60 -8.99
C GLY A 423 8.27 -21.20 -8.41
N VAL A 424 8.85 -22.08 -7.60
CA VAL A 424 10.11 -21.81 -6.91
C VAL A 424 11.22 -22.77 -7.32
N THR A 425 12.47 -22.33 -7.13
CA THR A 425 13.66 -23.16 -7.19
C THR A 425 14.25 -23.24 -5.78
N TYR A 426 14.25 -24.44 -5.19
CA TYR A 426 14.88 -24.64 -3.89
C TYR A 426 16.39 -24.53 -4.02
N THR A 427 17.01 -23.65 -3.20
CA THR A 427 18.43 -23.30 -3.31
C THR A 427 18.94 -22.65 -2.03
N ASP A 428 20.09 -21.99 -2.10
CA ASP A 428 20.70 -21.19 -1.03
C ASP A 428 20.59 -19.69 -1.35
N LEU A 429 19.79 -18.96 -0.56
CA LEU A 429 19.53 -17.53 -0.77
C LEU A 429 20.72 -16.61 -0.48
N HIS A 430 21.75 -17.07 0.26
CA HIS A 430 22.98 -16.31 0.45
C HIS A 430 23.69 -15.99 -0.88
N ARG A 431 23.36 -16.73 -1.96
CA ARG A 431 23.94 -16.54 -3.30
C ARG A 431 23.31 -15.37 -4.09
N CYS A 432 22.13 -14.88 -3.72
CA CYS A 432 21.48 -13.76 -4.40
C CYS A 432 21.24 -12.54 -3.51
N LEU A 433 21.28 -12.71 -2.19
CA LEU A 433 21.16 -11.61 -1.26
C LEU A 433 22.53 -10.96 -1.00
N PRO A 434 22.61 -9.62 -0.85
CA PRO A 434 23.82 -8.99 -0.33
C PRO A 434 24.20 -9.59 1.03
N PRO A 435 25.49 -9.85 1.31
CA PRO A 435 25.92 -10.50 2.56
C PRO A 435 25.35 -9.86 3.82
N PHE A 436 25.37 -8.52 3.92
CA PHE A 436 24.84 -7.81 5.07
C PHE A 436 23.33 -7.98 5.25
N VAL A 437 22.57 -8.21 4.16
CA VAL A 437 21.12 -8.48 4.20
C VAL A 437 20.89 -9.90 4.70
N ALA A 438 21.59 -10.89 4.14
CA ALA A 438 21.47 -12.29 4.55
C ALA A 438 21.84 -12.47 6.03
N ASP A 439 22.97 -11.92 6.47
CA ASP A 439 23.41 -11.95 7.87
C ASP A 439 22.41 -11.29 8.81
N SER A 440 21.82 -10.16 8.37
CA SER A 440 20.79 -9.46 9.16
C SER A 440 19.50 -10.26 9.28
N ILE A 441 19.07 -10.95 8.21
CA ILE A 441 17.91 -11.85 8.24
C ILE A 441 18.18 -13.01 9.21
N ALA A 442 19.38 -13.63 9.14
CA ALA A 442 19.75 -14.72 10.03
C ALA A 442 19.74 -14.31 11.51
N GLN A 443 20.21 -13.10 11.84
CA GLN A 443 20.13 -12.54 13.20
C GLN A 443 18.70 -12.22 13.61
N ALA A 444 17.86 -11.72 12.69
CA ALA A 444 16.50 -11.30 12.97
C ALA A 444 15.56 -12.47 13.29
N LEU A 445 15.67 -13.59 12.58
CA LEU A 445 14.77 -14.73 12.71
C LEU A 445 14.62 -15.23 14.15
N PRO A 446 15.69 -15.51 14.91
CA PRO A 446 15.56 -15.93 16.31
C PRO A 446 14.98 -14.84 17.23
N LEU A 447 15.22 -13.57 16.94
CA LEU A 447 14.67 -12.45 17.71
C LEU A 447 13.16 -12.30 17.49
N LEU A 448 12.71 -12.53 16.26
CA LEU A 448 11.29 -12.46 15.90
C LEU A 448 10.52 -13.70 16.37
N GLU A 449 11.16 -14.87 16.42
CA GLU A 449 10.62 -16.09 17.05
C GLU A 449 10.23 -15.86 18.50
N ARG A 450 11.02 -15.08 19.25
CA ARG A 450 10.70 -14.73 20.66
C ARG A 450 9.45 -13.85 20.77
N LYS A 451 9.08 -13.14 19.70
CA LYS A 451 7.89 -12.28 19.67
C LYS A 451 6.63 -13.01 19.25
N ILE A 452 6.74 -13.89 18.28
CA ILE A 452 5.67 -14.80 17.85
C ILE A 452 6.27 -16.18 17.66
N LYS A 453 5.84 -17.13 18.48
CA LYS A 453 6.30 -18.51 18.40
C LYS A 453 5.88 -19.13 17.05
N GLY A 454 6.82 -19.76 16.37
CA GLY A 454 6.64 -20.35 15.06
C GLY A 454 6.98 -19.40 13.90
N TYR A 455 7.39 -18.16 14.17
CA TYR A 455 7.84 -17.24 13.11
C TYR A 455 9.10 -17.73 12.40
N ALA A 456 10.06 -18.30 13.14
CA ALA A 456 11.24 -18.96 12.59
C ALA A 456 11.11 -20.49 12.59
N ALA A 457 9.90 -21.00 12.34
CA ALA A 457 9.68 -22.44 12.23
C ALA A 457 10.60 -23.06 11.17
N PRO A 458 11.16 -24.26 11.42
CA PRO A 458 12.10 -24.91 10.48
C PRO A 458 11.58 -24.98 9.04
N ASP A 459 10.28 -25.22 8.88
CA ASP A 459 9.58 -25.39 7.61
C ASP A 459 9.07 -24.09 6.97
N ALA A 460 9.13 -22.95 7.67
CA ALA A 460 8.78 -21.67 7.06
C ALA A 460 9.65 -21.40 5.84
N LEU A 461 9.08 -20.78 4.82
CA LEU A 461 9.75 -20.59 3.54
C LEU A 461 10.18 -19.14 3.35
N LEU A 462 11.40 -18.94 2.92
CA LEU A 462 11.94 -17.66 2.47
C LEU A 462 11.99 -17.67 0.95
N THR A 463 11.28 -16.75 0.30
CA THR A 463 11.27 -16.60 -1.16
C THR A 463 11.84 -15.23 -1.52
N ALA A 464 12.93 -15.20 -2.32
CA ALA A 464 13.66 -13.99 -2.68
C ALA A 464 13.30 -13.55 -4.11
N VAL A 465 13.39 -12.27 -4.37
CA VAL A 465 13.81 -11.14 -3.55
C VAL A 465 12.65 -10.13 -3.42
N GLU A 466 12.42 -9.60 -2.24
CA GLU A 466 11.57 -8.42 -2.05
C GLU A 466 12.46 -7.18 -2.06
N SER A 467 12.52 -6.48 -3.18
CA SER A 467 13.42 -5.34 -3.43
C SER A 467 12.70 -4.01 -3.48
N ARG A 468 11.36 -4.02 -3.64
CA ARG A 468 10.55 -2.84 -3.98
C ARG A 468 9.59 -2.45 -2.88
N SER A 469 10.07 -2.38 -1.64
CA SER A 469 9.27 -1.95 -0.48
C SER A 469 8.93 -0.46 -0.49
N SER A 470 9.75 0.36 -1.14
CA SER A 470 9.54 1.80 -1.36
C SER A 470 10.47 2.33 -2.45
N SER A 471 10.20 3.54 -2.95
CA SER A 471 11.09 4.21 -3.91
C SER A 471 12.48 4.45 -3.32
N PRO A 472 13.56 4.12 -4.03
CA PRO A 472 14.93 4.46 -3.64
C PRO A 472 15.31 5.90 -3.98
N VAL A 473 14.41 6.63 -4.64
CA VAL A 473 14.60 8.01 -5.11
C VAL A 473 13.57 8.92 -4.47
N ARG A 474 13.96 10.14 -4.16
CA ARG A 474 13.06 11.24 -3.84
C ARG A 474 13.19 12.33 -4.91
N ILE A 475 12.08 12.69 -5.53
CA ILE A 475 11.98 13.84 -6.43
C ILE A 475 11.72 15.07 -5.58
N GLY A 476 12.61 16.07 -5.64
CA GLY A 476 12.46 17.32 -4.88
C GLY A 476 11.20 18.08 -5.29
N ARG A 477 10.49 18.64 -4.33
CA ARG A 477 9.35 19.55 -4.55
C ARG A 477 9.32 20.64 -3.49
N ASP A 478 8.81 21.80 -3.86
CA ASP A 478 8.65 22.96 -2.99
C ASP A 478 7.32 22.96 -2.22
N GLU A 479 6.98 24.08 -1.59
CA GLU A 479 5.76 24.25 -0.82
C GLU A 479 4.48 24.25 -1.68
N THR A 480 4.62 24.51 -2.99
CA THR A 480 3.53 24.42 -3.97
C THR A 480 3.38 23.02 -4.54
N TYR A 481 4.17 22.06 -4.06
CA TYR A 481 4.25 20.68 -4.54
C TYR A 481 4.82 20.54 -5.95
N GLN A 482 5.41 21.59 -6.51
CA GLN A 482 6.10 21.53 -7.79
C GLN A 482 7.58 21.14 -7.60
N CYS A 483 8.15 20.49 -8.61
CA CYS A 483 9.60 20.28 -8.65
C CYS A 483 10.31 21.53 -9.20
N ASN A 484 11.63 21.42 -9.44
CA ASN A 484 12.42 22.49 -10.03
C ASN A 484 12.01 22.88 -11.47
N ILE A 485 11.10 22.14 -12.11
CA ILE A 485 10.47 22.46 -13.38
C ILE A 485 9.02 22.85 -13.07
N ARG A 486 8.66 24.12 -13.30
CA ARG A 486 7.31 24.63 -13.03
C ARG A 486 6.26 23.87 -13.84
N GLY A 487 5.10 23.64 -13.24
CA GLY A 487 4.01 22.86 -13.84
C GLY A 487 4.12 21.35 -13.66
N LEU A 488 5.22 20.83 -13.09
CA LEU A 488 5.37 19.41 -12.75
C LEU A 488 5.20 19.15 -11.25
N TYR A 489 4.26 18.26 -10.91
CA TYR A 489 3.86 17.91 -9.54
C TYR A 489 4.17 16.43 -9.25
N PRO A 490 5.39 16.10 -8.78
CA PRO A 490 5.71 14.73 -8.40
C PRO A 490 4.98 14.34 -7.12
N CYS A 491 4.29 13.18 -7.13
CA CYS A 491 3.50 12.73 -5.99
C CYS A 491 3.57 11.23 -5.73
N GLY A 492 3.06 10.84 -4.58
CA GLY A 492 2.87 9.47 -4.18
C GLY A 492 4.18 8.74 -3.85
N GLU A 493 4.15 7.43 -3.98
CA GLU A 493 5.26 6.56 -3.61
C GLU A 493 6.45 6.70 -4.54
N GLY A 494 6.23 6.84 -5.85
CA GLY A 494 7.30 6.99 -6.84
C GLY A 494 8.14 8.24 -6.61
N ALA A 495 7.51 9.32 -6.19
CA ALA A 495 8.21 10.56 -5.82
C ALA A 495 8.86 10.53 -4.43
N GLY A 496 8.67 9.45 -3.65
CA GLY A 496 9.30 9.23 -2.35
C GLY A 496 8.57 9.86 -1.16
N TYR A 497 7.29 10.26 -1.30
CA TYR A 497 6.51 10.93 -0.25
C TYR A 497 5.44 10.07 0.42
N ALA A 498 5.15 8.90 -0.10
CA ALA A 498 4.15 7.99 0.43
C ALA A 498 4.66 6.55 0.47
N GLY A 499 3.98 5.68 1.20
CA GLY A 499 4.32 4.26 1.31
C GLY A 499 3.07 3.43 1.58
N GLY A 500 2.07 3.47 0.71
CA GLY A 500 0.83 2.71 0.80
C GLY A 500 -0.36 3.47 0.22
N ILE A 501 -1.49 2.76 0.03
CA ILE A 501 -2.68 3.24 -0.70
C ILE A 501 -3.19 4.59 -0.18
N LEU A 502 -3.55 4.68 1.11
CA LEU A 502 -4.11 5.92 1.68
C LEU A 502 -3.15 7.10 1.63
N SER A 503 -1.88 6.89 1.97
CA SER A 503 -0.89 7.96 1.98
C SER A 503 -0.57 8.44 0.56
N ALA A 504 -0.52 7.53 -0.43
CA ALA A 504 -0.32 7.89 -1.83
C ALA A 504 -1.52 8.66 -2.38
N ALA A 505 -2.75 8.18 -2.13
CA ALA A 505 -3.97 8.86 -2.53
C ALA A 505 -4.08 10.28 -1.94
N ALA A 506 -3.84 10.43 -0.62
CA ALA A 506 -3.86 11.72 0.05
C ALA A 506 -2.79 12.68 -0.49
N ASP A 507 -1.61 12.17 -0.84
CA ASP A 507 -0.54 12.98 -1.43
C ASP A 507 -0.89 13.44 -2.85
N GLY A 508 -1.49 12.57 -3.68
CA GLY A 508 -2.04 12.94 -4.99
C GLY A 508 -3.11 14.02 -4.90
N MET A 509 -4.05 13.89 -3.94
CA MET A 509 -5.07 14.91 -3.69
C MET A 509 -4.47 16.27 -3.32
N ARG A 510 -3.43 16.28 -2.45
CA ARG A 510 -2.74 17.54 -2.10
C ARG A 510 -2.10 18.21 -3.31
N CYS A 511 -1.45 17.43 -4.20
CA CYS A 511 -0.89 17.96 -5.44
C CYS A 511 -2.00 18.52 -6.35
N ALA A 512 -3.11 17.82 -6.50
CA ALA A 512 -4.26 18.30 -7.28
C ALA A 512 -4.86 19.58 -6.71
N GLU A 513 -4.99 19.70 -5.39
CA GLU A 513 -5.47 20.91 -4.71
C GLU A 513 -4.57 22.13 -4.95
N GLN A 514 -3.24 21.93 -5.02
CA GLN A 514 -2.34 23.03 -5.37
C GLN A 514 -2.44 23.37 -6.86
N MET A 515 -2.50 22.36 -7.72
CA MET A 515 -2.67 22.56 -9.15
C MET A 515 -3.95 23.36 -9.47
N ILE A 516 -5.09 23.04 -8.82
CA ILE A 516 -6.36 23.76 -9.00
C ILE A 516 -6.24 25.27 -8.73
N LYS A 517 -5.35 25.69 -7.84
CA LYS A 517 -5.14 27.12 -7.55
C LYS A 517 -4.46 27.87 -8.70
N GLU A 518 -3.86 27.15 -9.63
CA GLU A 518 -3.13 27.71 -10.78
C GLU A 518 -3.91 27.54 -12.10
N LEU A 519 -5.02 26.78 -12.09
CA LEU A 519 -5.95 26.64 -13.22
C LEU A 519 -6.97 27.75 -13.25
#